data_60156cee9855ad9c307355123a6a14ac
#
_entry.id   60156cee9855ad9c307355123a6a14ac
#
_cell.length_a   1.000
_cell.length_b   1.000
_cell.length_c   1.000
_cell.angle_alpha   90.00
_cell.angle_beta   90.00
_cell.angle_gamma   90.00
#
_symmetry.space_group_name_H-M   'P 1'
#
loop_
_entity.id
_entity.type
_entity.pdbx_description
1 polymer ?
#
loop_
_entity_poly.entity_id
_entity_poly.type
_entity_poly.pdbx_seq_one_letter_code
_entity_poly.pdbx_strand_id
1 'polypeptide(L)'
;MHQQFIKAIKTKPFLLLAGISGTGKSRIVREFAFKSCPEYLQDEAGTTPGNYCMIEVKPNWHDSTELLGYYSRLGKAGYQFTKFVKFLVKAKMFPKVPFFVCLDEMNLAPVEQYFAEVLSILETRKHPKHPETGEVDMTRVKTEPIIDAQYFRELSEMPLAKHAETGLPYSSHLTDRDIYLKLFGLDTENAIDEEVGSRTELTTEGLTLPDNVVIIGTVNMDDTTHQFSRKVIDRAMTIEMNGGNLRNMFGGSKSLEYLPEEEQKEWQQAFARRYVTADEVLEAHPEVANELVEQLPERLEEINRALKGTPFEVSYRVLNELTIMVGVMLDDGKTLEAAIDQSVNNMLLMKILPRIEGDAEMFALSREYKNKVGVDFDNRLEWLKDLAPDLNDLSPEATADNGGAAGQADKDQEHQQTAKEKIEEMMDRLNNQEFTRFWP
;
A
#
# COMPACT_ATOMS: atom_id res chain seq x y z
N MET A 1 -15.70 -0.21 5.15
CA MET A 1 -14.49 -0.94 4.75
C MET A 1 -13.72 -0.28 3.59
N HIS A 2 -14.31 -0.05 2.40
CA HIS A 2 -13.58 0.53 1.25
C HIS A 2 -12.85 1.85 1.55
N GLN A 3 -13.45 2.76 2.30
CA GLN A 3 -12.84 4.05 2.65
C GLN A 3 -11.53 3.91 3.43
N GLN A 4 -11.45 2.94 4.33
CA GLN A 4 -10.23 2.66 5.09
C GLN A 4 -9.08 2.19 4.19
N PHE A 5 -9.39 1.30 3.22
CA PHE A 5 -8.42 0.85 2.22
C PHE A 5 -7.92 2.01 1.36
N ILE A 6 -8.82 2.85 0.87
CA ILE A 6 -8.46 3.99 0.03
C ILE A 6 -7.50 4.91 0.79
N LYS A 7 -7.81 5.26 2.04
CA LYS A 7 -6.96 6.12 2.88
C LYS A 7 -5.59 5.48 3.13
N ALA A 8 -5.56 4.18 3.44
CA ALA A 8 -4.30 3.45 3.61
C ALA A 8 -3.45 3.44 2.32
N ILE A 9 -4.07 3.18 1.16
CA ILE A 9 -3.40 3.17 -0.15
C ILE A 9 -2.87 4.56 -0.53
N LYS A 10 -3.67 5.62 -0.29
CA LYS A 10 -3.23 7.00 -0.53
C LYS A 10 -2.06 7.40 0.36
N THR A 11 -1.99 6.87 1.58
CA THR A 11 -0.88 7.12 2.51
C THR A 11 0.37 6.32 2.14
N LYS A 12 0.21 5.02 1.81
CA LYS A 12 1.35 4.15 1.47
C LYS A 12 0.96 3.06 0.48
N PRO A 13 1.77 2.79 -0.57
CA PRO A 13 1.45 1.81 -1.60
C PRO A 13 1.71 0.34 -1.21
N PHE A 14 1.95 0.05 0.06
CA PHE A 14 2.15 -1.30 0.56
C PHE A 14 1.25 -1.59 1.76
N LEU A 15 0.34 -2.57 1.60
CA LEU A 15 -0.63 -2.99 2.59
C LEU A 15 -0.44 -4.45 2.96
N LEU A 16 -0.75 -4.78 4.22
CA LEU A 16 -0.93 -6.15 4.69
C LEU A 16 -2.40 -6.34 5.09
N LEU A 17 -3.06 -7.33 4.47
CA LEU A 17 -4.40 -7.75 4.82
C LEU A 17 -4.30 -9.02 5.66
N ALA A 18 -4.49 -8.88 6.95
CA ALA A 18 -4.35 -9.97 7.90
C ALA A 18 -5.70 -10.44 8.43
N GLY A 19 -5.80 -11.68 8.81
CA GLY A 19 -6.99 -12.28 9.39
C GLY A 19 -7.09 -13.77 9.11
N ILE A 20 -8.14 -14.40 9.65
CA ILE A 20 -8.38 -15.82 9.45
C ILE A 20 -8.58 -16.19 7.96
N SER A 21 -8.30 -17.44 7.60
CA SER A 21 -8.52 -17.91 6.23
C SER A 21 -9.99 -17.79 5.82
N GLY A 22 -10.23 -17.47 4.54
CA GLY A 22 -11.61 -17.39 4.01
C GLY A 22 -12.34 -16.07 4.23
N THR A 23 -11.71 -15.02 4.80
CA THR A 23 -12.34 -13.70 5.02
C THR A 23 -12.40 -12.81 3.77
N GLY A 24 -11.99 -13.30 2.60
CA GLY A 24 -12.08 -12.56 1.34
C GLY A 24 -10.93 -11.59 1.07
N LYS A 25 -9.79 -11.75 1.75
CA LYS A 25 -8.60 -10.87 1.59
C LYS A 25 -8.18 -10.68 0.12
N SER A 26 -7.93 -11.75 -0.60
CA SER A 26 -7.52 -11.68 -2.02
C SER A 26 -8.67 -11.22 -2.94
N ARG A 27 -9.92 -11.50 -2.54
CA ARG A 27 -11.11 -11.10 -3.29
C ARG A 27 -11.29 -9.58 -3.34
N ILE A 28 -11.09 -8.87 -2.21
CA ILE A 28 -11.24 -7.41 -2.17
C ILE A 28 -10.20 -6.71 -3.05
N VAL A 29 -8.96 -7.22 -3.12
CA VAL A 29 -7.93 -6.68 -4.01
C VAL A 29 -8.36 -6.80 -5.47
N ARG A 30 -8.89 -7.97 -5.83
CA ARG A 30 -9.42 -8.21 -7.17
C ARG A 30 -10.64 -7.35 -7.48
N GLU A 31 -11.50 -7.10 -6.51
CA GLU A 31 -12.64 -6.19 -6.64
C GLU A 31 -12.20 -4.76 -6.97
N PHE A 32 -11.19 -4.22 -6.30
CA PHE A 32 -10.63 -2.91 -6.61
C PHE A 32 -10.11 -2.83 -8.06
N ALA A 33 -9.46 -3.90 -8.51
CA ALA A 33 -9.00 -3.96 -9.88
C ALA A 33 -10.17 -3.97 -10.89
N PHE A 34 -11.22 -4.77 -10.68
CA PHE A 34 -12.41 -4.74 -11.53
C PHE A 34 -13.06 -3.37 -11.60
N LYS A 35 -13.18 -2.70 -10.44
CA LYS A 35 -13.83 -1.37 -10.35
C LYS A 35 -13.05 -0.26 -11.06
N SER A 36 -11.73 -0.40 -11.19
CA SER A 36 -10.86 0.62 -11.78
C SER A 36 -10.24 0.24 -13.13
N CYS A 37 -10.58 -0.94 -13.69
CA CYS A 37 -10.00 -1.43 -14.94
C CYS A 37 -10.68 -0.81 -16.16
N PRO A 38 -9.98 0.02 -16.95
CA PRO A 38 -10.55 0.58 -18.18
C PRO A 38 -10.71 -0.50 -19.24
N GLU A 39 -11.61 -0.27 -20.21
CA GLU A 39 -12.01 -1.22 -21.26
C GLU A 39 -10.79 -1.80 -22.01
N TYR A 40 -9.82 -0.98 -22.36
CA TYR A 40 -8.62 -1.41 -23.10
C TYR A 40 -7.65 -2.31 -22.30
N LEU A 41 -7.88 -2.49 -21.00
CA LEU A 41 -7.12 -3.42 -20.14
C LEU A 41 -7.96 -4.63 -19.71
N GLN A 42 -9.23 -4.71 -20.09
CA GLN A 42 -10.10 -5.83 -19.77
C GLN A 42 -9.76 -7.04 -20.65
N ASP A 43 -9.86 -8.24 -20.09
CA ASP A 43 -9.72 -9.46 -20.86
C ASP A 43 -11.03 -9.78 -21.61
N GLU A 44 -10.92 -10.43 -22.78
CA GLU A 44 -12.06 -10.81 -23.60
C GLU A 44 -13.07 -11.71 -22.85
N ALA A 45 -12.57 -12.52 -21.92
CA ALA A 45 -13.41 -13.42 -21.13
C ALA A 45 -14.10 -12.72 -19.95
N GLY A 46 -13.75 -11.47 -19.62
CA GLY A 46 -14.28 -10.72 -18.49
C GLY A 46 -13.92 -11.31 -17.11
N THR A 47 -12.86 -12.12 -17.06
CA THR A 47 -12.53 -12.90 -15.85
C THR A 47 -11.39 -12.35 -15.03
N THR A 48 -10.46 -11.60 -15.68
CA THR A 48 -9.25 -11.12 -15.02
C THR A 48 -8.90 -9.71 -15.48
N PRO A 49 -9.01 -8.71 -14.61
CA PRO A 49 -8.67 -7.34 -14.96
C PRO A 49 -7.17 -7.22 -15.27
N GLY A 50 -6.83 -6.50 -16.34
CA GLY A 50 -5.44 -6.36 -16.80
C GLY A 50 -4.56 -5.52 -15.88
N ASN A 51 -5.15 -4.84 -14.90
CA ASN A 51 -4.50 -4.10 -13.82
C ASN A 51 -4.41 -4.90 -12.50
N TYR A 52 -4.57 -6.24 -12.56
CA TYR A 52 -4.46 -7.14 -11.42
C TYR A 52 -3.41 -8.22 -11.65
N CYS A 53 -2.57 -8.46 -10.67
CA CYS A 53 -1.57 -9.51 -10.68
C CYS A 53 -1.58 -10.25 -9.34
N MET A 54 -2.04 -11.49 -9.34
CA MET A 54 -1.91 -12.38 -8.19
C MET A 54 -0.63 -13.19 -8.31
N ILE A 55 0.12 -13.25 -7.22
CA ILE A 55 1.37 -13.97 -7.06
C ILE A 55 1.25 -14.84 -5.81
N GLU A 56 1.22 -16.14 -6.01
CA GLU A 56 1.19 -17.12 -4.93
C GLU A 56 2.60 -17.29 -4.37
N VAL A 57 2.80 -16.93 -3.10
CA VAL A 57 4.07 -17.14 -2.42
C VAL A 57 4.23 -18.61 -2.06
N LYS A 58 5.42 -19.15 -2.25
CA LYS A 58 5.70 -20.57 -1.97
C LYS A 58 6.66 -20.70 -0.79
N PRO A 59 6.52 -21.76 0.04
CA PRO A 59 7.33 -21.95 1.23
C PRO A 59 8.85 -22.05 0.97
N ASN A 60 9.25 -22.35 -0.26
CA ASN A 60 10.66 -22.51 -0.65
C ASN A 60 11.31 -21.20 -1.14
N TRP A 61 10.65 -20.05 -1.03
CA TRP A 61 11.25 -18.77 -1.40
C TRP A 61 12.23 -18.30 -0.33
N HIS A 62 13.49 -18.12 -0.71
CA HIS A 62 14.58 -17.74 0.19
C HIS A 62 15.31 -16.46 -0.22
N ASP A 63 15.07 -15.98 -1.44
CA ASP A 63 15.66 -14.76 -1.99
C ASP A 63 14.69 -14.08 -2.98
N SER A 64 15.09 -12.94 -3.52
CA SER A 64 14.26 -12.14 -4.42
C SER A 64 14.13 -12.69 -5.84
N THR A 65 14.85 -13.72 -6.22
CA THR A 65 14.91 -14.22 -7.61
C THR A 65 13.56 -14.72 -8.14
N GLU A 66 12.76 -15.35 -7.28
CA GLU A 66 11.42 -15.81 -7.64
C GLU A 66 10.46 -14.65 -7.93
N LEU A 67 10.67 -13.51 -7.28
CA LEU A 67 9.84 -12.31 -7.47
C LEU A 67 10.41 -11.39 -8.56
N LEU A 68 11.70 -11.11 -8.53
CA LEU A 68 12.34 -10.13 -9.41
C LEU A 68 12.91 -10.76 -10.68
N GLY A 69 13.30 -12.02 -10.63
CA GLY A 69 13.94 -12.72 -11.74
C GLY A 69 15.43 -12.88 -11.54
N TYR A 70 16.07 -13.51 -12.51
CA TYR A 70 17.49 -13.84 -12.46
C TYR A 70 18.11 -13.92 -13.86
N TYR A 71 19.43 -13.81 -13.93
CA TYR A 71 20.16 -13.99 -15.15
C TYR A 71 20.46 -15.47 -15.40
N SER A 72 19.95 -16.04 -16.50
CA SER A 72 20.24 -17.42 -16.91
C SER A 72 21.31 -17.45 -17.97
N ARG A 73 22.27 -18.38 -17.83
CA ARG A 73 23.26 -18.72 -18.86
C ARG A 73 22.93 -20.01 -19.58
N LEU A 74 21.87 -20.70 -19.16
CA LEU A 74 21.44 -21.98 -19.72
C LEU A 74 20.39 -21.76 -20.81
N GLY A 75 20.52 -22.46 -21.94
CA GLY A 75 19.57 -22.34 -23.04
C GLY A 75 19.61 -20.97 -23.71
N LYS A 76 18.51 -20.24 -23.67
CA LYS A 76 18.44 -18.86 -24.15
C LYS A 76 19.00 -17.93 -23.08
N ALA A 77 20.28 -17.57 -23.20
CA ALA A 77 20.94 -16.69 -22.24
C ALA A 77 20.22 -15.34 -22.16
N GLY A 78 20.16 -14.76 -20.95
CA GLY A 78 19.56 -13.47 -20.69
C GLY A 78 18.78 -13.42 -19.39
N TYR A 79 18.27 -12.23 -19.05
CA TYR A 79 17.48 -12.02 -17.86
C TYR A 79 16.08 -12.62 -18.00
N GLN A 80 15.66 -13.39 -16.99
CA GLN A 80 14.36 -14.04 -16.94
C GLN A 80 13.40 -13.13 -16.18
N PHE A 81 12.63 -12.33 -16.90
CA PHE A 81 11.63 -11.43 -16.35
C PHE A 81 10.42 -12.20 -15.79
N THR A 82 10.18 -12.06 -14.51
CA THR A 82 9.04 -12.69 -13.83
C THR A 82 7.70 -12.04 -14.18
N LYS A 83 6.60 -12.68 -13.77
CA LYS A 83 5.25 -12.11 -13.88
C LYS A 83 5.16 -10.75 -13.17
N PHE A 84 5.77 -10.63 -11.98
CA PHE A 84 5.81 -9.38 -11.22
C PHE A 84 6.50 -8.26 -11.99
N VAL A 85 7.72 -8.49 -12.47
CA VAL A 85 8.49 -7.48 -13.20
C VAL A 85 7.79 -7.05 -14.49
N LYS A 86 7.25 -8.00 -15.26
CA LYS A 86 6.44 -7.68 -16.45
C LYS A 86 5.23 -6.83 -16.09
N PHE A 87 4.56 -7.14 -14.98
CA PHE A 87 3.42 -6.37 -14.52
C PHE A 87 3.79 -4.93 -14.12
N LEU A 88 4.97 -4.72 -13.51
CA LEU A 88 5.49 -3.38 -13.24
C LEU A 88 5.79 -2.61 -14.53
N VAL A 89 6.37 -3.26 -15.55
CA VAL A 89 6.57 -2.63 -16.87
C VAL A 89 5.21 -2.25 -17.48
N LYS A 90 4.20 -3.12 -17.37
CA LYS A 90 2.84 -2.80 -17.82
C LYS A 90 2.27 -1.59 -17.07
N ALA A 91 2.38 -1.56 -15.75
CA ALA A 91 1.88 -0.45 -14.94
C ALA A 91 2.52 0.89 -15.34
N LYS A 92 3.83 0.89 -15.65
CA LYS A 92 4.55 2.08 -16.15
C LYS A 92 3.94 2.61 -17.45
N MET A 93 3.43 1.74 -18.33
CA MET A 93 2.82 2.16 -19.61
C MET A 93 1.43 2.80 -19.44
N PHE A 94 0.78 2.60 -18.32
CA PHE A 94 -0.58 3.10 -18.03
C PHE A 94 -0.63 3.86 -16.70
N PRO A 95 0.08 5.00 -16.57
CA PRO A 95 0.31 5.65 -15.28
C PRO A 95 -0.96 6.20 -14.59
N LYS A 96 -2.03 6.42 -15.35
CA LYS A 96 -3.31 6.92 -14.81
C LYS A 96 -4.22 5.82 -14.24
N VAL A 97 -3.88 4.55 -14.44
CA VAL A 97 -4.64 3.40 -13.96
C VAL A 97 -3.97 2.82 -12.73
N PRO A 98 -4.68 2.57 -11.62
CA PRO A 98 -4.10 1.88 -10.47
C PRO A 98 -3.89 0.39 -10.81
N PHE A 99 -2.71 -0.11 -10.48
CA PHE A 99 -2.31 -1.50 -10.68
C PHE A 99 -2.14 -2.21 -9.34
N PHE A 100 -2.80 -3.36 -9.17
CA PHE A 100 -2.84 -4.09 -7.91
C PHE A 100 -2.04 -5.38 -8.00
N VAL A 101 -0.98 -5.47 -7.20
CA VAL A 101 -0.25 -6.73 -6.96
C VAL A 101 -0.78 -7.35 -5.68
N CYS A 102 -1.28 -8.57 -5.77
CA CYS A 102 -1.69 -9.38 -4.61
C CYS A 102 -0.64 -10.48 -4.39
N LEU A 103 0.15 -10.35 -3.32
CA LEU A 103 1.02 -11.41 -2.83
C LEU A 103 0.21 -12.31 -1.92
N ASP A 104 -0.28 -13.43 -2.46
CA ASP A 104 -1.18 -14.31 -1.73
C ASP A 104 -0.40 -15.21 -0.77
N GLU A 105 -0.90 -15.30 0.48
CA GLU A 105 -0.25 -15.99 1.58
C GLU A 105 1.22 -15.53 1.78
N MET A 106 1.42 -14.21 1.85
CA MET A 106 2.74 -13.58 1.86
C MET A 106 3.68 -14.14 2.94
N ASN A 107 3.15 -14.63 4.04
CA ASN A 107 3.92 -15.18 5.17
C ASN A 107 4.20 -16.69 5.09
N LEU A 108 3.93 -17.36 3.97
CA LEU A 108 4.37 -18.75 3.73
C LEU A 108 5.89 -18.88 3.63
N ALA A 109 6.59 -17.80 3.26
CA ALA A 109 8.04 -17.72 3.25
C ALA A 109 8.50 -16.50 4.06
N PRO A 110 9.76 -16.45 4.53
CA PRO A 110 10.30 -15.30 5.25
C PRO A 110 10.30 -14.05 4.37
N VAL A 111 9.38 -13.13 4.63
CA VAL A 111 9.16 -11.92 3.81
C VAL A 111 10.41 -11.03 3.75
N GLU A 112 11.13 -10.91 4.84
CA GLU A 112 12.37 -10.15 4.93
C GLU A 112 13.52 -10.71 4.07
N GLN A 113 13.37 -11.90 3.50
CA GLN A 113 14.33 -12.48 2.57
C GLN A 113 13.93 -12.22 1.12
N TYR A 114 12.78 -12.75 0.68
CA TYR A 114 12.41 -12.66 -0.73
C TYR A 114 11.88 -11.29 -1.15
N PHE A 115 11.40 -10.48 -0.20
CA PHE A 115 10.80 -9.16 -0.47
C PHE A 115 11.68 -7.99 -0.01
N ALA A 116 12.89 -8.26 0.50
CA ALA A 116 13.79 -7.25 1.08
C ALA A 116 14.11 -6.10 0.13
N GLU A 117 14.38 -6.39 -1.13
CA GLU A 117 14.72 -5.39 -2.14
C GLU A 117 13.52 -4.46 -2.40
N VAL A 118 12.31 -5.00 -2.56
CA VAL A 118 11.10 -4.20 -2.75
C VAL A 118 10.84 -3.31 -1.53
N LEU A 119 11.01 -3.85 -0.30
CA LEU A 119 10.86 -3.05 0.93
C LEU A 119 11.86 -1.90 0.98
N SER A 120 13.08 -2.10 0.49
CA SER A 120 14.09 -1.04 0.47
C SER A 120 13.77 0.01 -0.58
N ILE A 121 13.33 -0.41 -1.76
CA ILE A 121 12.96 0.49 -2.86
C ILE A 121 11.73 1.35 -2.52
N LEU A 122 10.75 0.79 -1.82
CA LEU A 122 9.58 1.55 -1.35
C LEU A 122 9.93 2.79 -0.51
N GLU A 123 11.06 2.76 0.19
CA GLU A 123 11.53 3.88 1.03
C GLU A 123 12.30 4.95 0.22
N THR A 124 12.62 4.68 -1.05
CA THR A 124 13.36 5.62 -1.91
C THR A 124 12.46 6.51 -2.76
N ARG A 125 11.14 6.45 -2.54
CA ARG A 125 10.16 7.27 -3.26
C ARG A 125 10.44 8.75 -3.07
N LYS A 126 10.54 9.48 -4.17
CA LYS A 126 10.81 10.93 -4.20
C LYS A 126 10.33 11.52 -5.52
N HIS A 127 10.10 12.81 -5.55
CA HIS A 127 9.92 13.56 -6.77
C HIS A 127 11.25 13.72 -7.51
N PRO A 128 11.34 13.40 -8.80
CA PRO A 128 12.57 13.58 -9.56
C PRO A 128 12.85 15.07 -9.79
N LYS A 129 14.13 15.42 -9.94
CA LYS A 129 14.54 16.75 -10.38
C LYS A 129 14.66 16.79 -11.90
N HIS A 130 14.23 17.88 -12.51
CA HIS A 130 14.43 18.10 -13.93
C HIS A 130 15.95 18.19 -14.20
N PRO A 131 16.48 17.41 -15.19
CA PRO A 131 17.93 17.34 -15.39
C PRO A 131 18.62 18.66 -15.71
N GLU A 132 17.93 19.56 -16.42
CA GLU A 132 18.49 20.84 -16.87
C GLU A 132 18.26 22.00 -15.92
N THR A 133 17.06 22.08 -15.30
CA THR A 133 16.69 23.20 -14.42
C THR A 133 17.00 22.94 -12.96
N GLY A 134 17.11 21.66 -12.56
CA GLY A 134 17.24 21.26 -11.16
C GLY A 134 15.95 21.39 -10.34
N GLU A 135 14.86 21.86 -10.95
CA GLU A 135 13.55 21.98 -10.31
C GLU A 135 12.93 20.62 -10.03
N VAL A 136 12.18 20.51 -8.94
CA VAL A 136 11.50 19.29 -8.55
C VAL A 136 10.24 19.12 -9.40
N ASP A 137 10.11 17.98 -10.07
CA ASP A 137 8.91 17.63 -10.83
C ASP A 137 7.88 16.96 -9.90
N MET A 138 6.97 17.75 -9.37
CA MET A 138 5.90 17.30 -8.46
C MET A 138 4.83 16.44 -9.15
N THR A 139 4.86 16.34 -10.48
CA THR A 139 3.89 15.53 -11.22
C THR A 139 4.27 14.06 -11.31
N ARG A 140 5.49 13.73 -10.92
CA ARG A 140 6.07 12.38 -11.04
C ARG A 140 6.68 11.93 -9.72
N VAL A 141 6.54 10.65 -9.44
CA VAL A 141 7.22 9.99 -8.31
C VAL A 141 8.13 8.90 -8.90
N LYS A 142 9.36 8.87 -8.44
CA LYS A 142 10.33 7.83 -8.80
C LYS A 142 10.91 7.17 -7.54
N THR A 143 11.36 5.94 -7.71
CA THR A 143 12.19 5.22 -6.74
C THR A 143 13.58 5.00 -7.31
N GLU A 144 14.50 4.46 -6.53
CA GLU A 144 15.68 3.79 -7.09
C GLU A 144 15.21 2.59 -7.96
N PRO A 145 16.01 2.17 -8.97
CA PRO A 145 15.62 1.09 -9.85
C PRO A 145 15.56 -0.26 -9.11
N ILE A 146 14.48 -1.01 -9.35
CA ILE A 146 14.30 -2.37 -8.85
C ILE A 146 14.90 -3.42 -9.81
N ILE A 147 15.00 -3.07 -11.10
CA ILE A 147 15.67 -3.87 -12.13
C ILE A 147 16.62 -2.96 -12.90
N ASP A 148 17.88 -3.36 -13.00
CA ASP A 148 18.93 -2.59 -13.65
C ASP A 148 18.66 -2.40 -15.17
N ALA A 149 19.00 -1.22 -15.67
CA ALA A 149 18.87 -0.83 -17.06
C ALA A 149 19.61 -1.78 -18.03
N GLN A 150 20.71 -2.39 -17.59
CA GLN A 150 21.49 -3.32 -18.42
C GLN A 150 20.65 -4.49 -18.94
N TYR A 151 19.73 -5.02 -18.14
CA TYR A 151 18.88 -6.16 -18.54
C TYR A 151 17.87 -5.79 -19.63
N PHE A 152 17.43 -4.53 -19.65
CA PHE A 152 16.58 -4.01 -20.72
C PHE A 152 17.39 -3.68 -21.98
N ARG A 153 18.64 -3.20 -21.82
CA ARG A 153 19.57 -3.02 -22.97
C ARG A 153 19.87 -4.35 -23.67
N GLU A 154 20.04 -5.42 -22.93
CA GLU A 154 20.25 -6.77 -23.51
C GLU A 154 19.06 -7.22 -24.38
N LEU A 155 17.84 -6.79 -24.08
CA LEU A 155 16.69 -7.02 -24.96
C LEU A 155 16.80 -6.26 -26.27
N SER A 156 17.52 -5.13 -26.32
CA SER A 156 17.73 -4.33 -27.55
C SER A 156 18.73 -4.94 -28.49
N GLU A 157 19.72 -5.67 -27.98
CA GLU A 157 20.77 -6.32 -28.79
C GLU A 157 20.28 -7.60 -29.50
N MET A 158 19.12 -8.14 -29.12
CA MET A 158 18.47 -9.16 -29.92
C MET A 158 18.16 -8.59 -31.31
N PRO A 159 18.35 -9.38 -32.42
CA PRO A 159 18.15 -8.87 -33.76
C PRO A 159 16.79 -8.22 -33.89
N LEU A 160 16.78 -6.90 -33.97
CA LEU A 160 15.59 -6.10 -34.17
C LEU A 160 15.00 -6.50 -35.54
N ALA A 161 13.67 -6.61 -35.58
CA ALA A 161 12.98 -6.68 -36.86
C ALA A 161 13.46 -5.51 -37.72
N LYS A 162 13.88 -5.81 -38.93
CA LYS A 162 14.29 -4.78 -39.89
C LYS A 162 13.05 -4.17 -40.50
N HIS A 163 13.07 -2.87 -40.75
CA HIS A 163 12.05 -2.22 -41.56
C HIS A 163 11.89 -2.97 -42.86
N ALA A 164 10.69 -3.42 -43.17
CA ALA A 164 10.43 -4.22 -44.38
C ALA A 164 10.83 -3.51 -45.69
N GLU A 165 10.74 -2.18 -45.71
CA GLU A 165 11.01 -1.35 -46.89
C GLU A 165 12.50 -0.90 -46.97
N THR A 166 13.17 -0.65 -45.86
CA THR A 166 14.51 -0.06 -45.85
C THR A 166 15.60 -1.06 -45.47
N GLY A 167 15.27 -2.22 -44.93
CA GLY A 167 16.20 -3.22 -44.43
C GLY A 167 17.08 -2.76 -43.24
N LEU A 168 16.87 -1.54 -42.75
CA LEU A 168 17.58 -0.96 -41.61
C LEU A 168 17.01 -1.48 -40.31
N PRO A 169 17.83 -1.76 -39.28
CA PRO A 169 17.31 -2.07 -37.95
C PRO A 169 16.54 -0.86 -37.40
N TYR A 170 15.43 -1.13 -36.73
CA TYR A 170 14.78 -0.12 -35.92
C TYR A 170 15.81 0.49 -34.96
N SER A 171 15.69 1.80 -34.69
CA SER A 171 16.73 2.62 -34.05
C SER A 171 17.48 1.93 -32.90
N SER A 172 18.73 2.27 -32.69
CA SER A 172 19.63 1.71 -31.67
C SER A 172 19.17 1.92 -30.23
N HIS A 173 18.09 2.65 -30.00
CA HIS A 173 17.50 2.90 -28.70
C HIS A 173 16.05 2.43 -28.70
N LEU A 174 15.78 1.28 -28.05
CA LEU A 174 14.41 0.85 -27.80
C LEU A 174 13.75 1.83 -26.84
N THR A 175 12.55 2.27 -27.19
CA THR A 175 11.67 3.02 -26.30
C THR A 175 11.06 2.10 -25.24
N ASP A 176 10.53 2.68 -24.20
CA ASP A 176 9.82 1.94 -23.15
C ASP A 176 8.64 1.14 -23.74
N ARG A 177 7.96 1.68 -24.76
CA ARG A 177 6.92 1.00 -25.54
C ARG A 177 7.47 -0.24 -26.26
N ASP A 178 8.61 -0.12 -26.95
CA ASP A 178 9.20 -1.25 -27.70
C ASP A 178 9.55 -2.39 -26.74
N ILE A 179 10.10 -2.07 -25.57
CA ILE A 179 10.41 -3.05 -24.53
C ILE A 179 9.14 -3.72 -24.02
N TYR A 180 8.09 -2.94 -23.74
CA TYR A 180 6.79 -3.48 -23.32
C TYR A 180 6.23 -4.46 -24.36
N LEU A 181 6.12 -4.04 -25.63
CA LEU A 181 5.62 -4.89 -26.72
C LEU A 181 6.42 -6.19 -26.81
N LYS A 182 7.73 -6.10 -26.71
CA LYS A 182 8.62 -7.27 -26.78
C LYS A 182 8.47 -8.22 -25.60
N LEU A 183 8.33 -7.70 -24.39
CA LEU A 183 8.12 -8.51 -23.17
C LEU A 183 6.78 -9.26 -23.17
N PHE A 184 5.77 -8.69 -23.82
CA PHE A 184 4.43 -9.27 -23.90
C PHE A 184 4.16 -10.02 -25.22
N GLY A 185 5.10 -9.96 -26.17
CA GLY A 185 4.94 -10.60 -27.48
C GLY A 185 3.83 -9.97 -28.32
N LEU A 186 3.66 -8.64 -28.20
CA LEU A 186 2.64 -7.87 -28.93
C LEU A 186 3.28 -7.17 -30.13
N ASP A 187 2.51 -7.05 -31.21
CA ASP A 187 2.94 -6.30 -32.40
C ASP A 187 2.60 -4.81 -32.26
N THR A 188 1.48 -4.49 -31.64
CA THR A 188 1.00 -3.11 -31.41
C THR A 188 0.23 -3.00 -30.10
N GLU A 189 0.23 -1.81 -29.51
CA GLU A 189 -0.63 -1.43 -28.39
C GLU A 189 -0.94 0.07 -28.50
N ASN A 190 -2.18 0.39 -28.77
CA ASN A 190 -2.60 1.77 -29.06
C ASN A 190 -3.02 2.55 -27.81
N ALA A 191 -3.30 1.87 -26.70
CA ALA A 191 -3.75 2.50 -25.45
C ALA A 191 -2.61 3.06 -24.59
N ILE A 192 -1.34 2.80 -24.97
CA ILE A 192 -0.18 3.35 -24.28
C ILE A 192 -0.13 4.86 -24.45
N ASP A 193 0.06 5.58 -23.35
CA ASP A 193 0.32 7.02 -23.38
C ASP A 193 1.56 7.31 -24.23
N GLU A 194 1.43 8.17 -25.26
CA GLU A 194 2.51 8.44 -26.22
C GLU A 194 3.75 9.06 -25.57
N GLU A 195 3.56 9.95 -24.61
CA GLU A 195 4.68 10.59 -23.90
C GLU A 195 5.46 9.55 -23.11
N VAL A 196 4.78 8.68 -22.35
CA VAL A 196 5.42 7.63 -21.55
C VAL A 196 6.06 6.58 -22.47
N GLY A 197 5.34 6.15 -23.50
CA GLY A 197 5.82 5.13 -24.44
C GLY A 197 7.06 5.55 -25.23
N SER A 198 7.22 6.84 -25.53
CA SER A 198 8.38 7.38 -26.25
C SER A 198 9.66 7.52 -25.41
N ARG A 199 9.57 7.41 -24.09
CA ARG A 199 10.72 7.48 -23.19
C ARG A 199 11.67 6.29 -23.38
N THR A 200 12.89 6.43 -22.90
CA THR A 200 13.93 5.38 -22.90
C THR A 200 14.41 5.05 -21.49
N GLU A 201 13.57 5.30 -20.48
CA GLU A 201 13.94 5.19 -19.07
C GLU A 201 14.31 3.75 -18.69
N LEU A 202 13.63 2.74 -19.24
CA LEU A 202 13.97 1.33 -18.96
C LEU A 202 15.39 0.99 -19.37
N THR A 203 15.90 1.55 -20.48
CA THR A 203 17.26 1.29 -20.96
C THR A 203 18.31 2.23 -20.38
N THR A 204 17.95 3.39 -19.86
CA THR A 204 18.87 4.39 -19.31
C THR A 204 18.98 4.35 -17.79
N GLU A 205 17.85 4.23 -17.11
CA GLU A 205 17.75 4.28 -15.64
C GLU A 205 17.39 2.92 -15.04
N GLY A 206 16.73 2.04 -15.79
CA GLY A 206 16.14 0.79 -15.29
C GLY A 206 14.66 0.92 -14.93
N LEU A 207 14.10 -0.15 -14.39
CA LEU A 207 12.72 -0.17 -13.94
C LEU A 207 12.65 0.32 -12.50
N THR A 208 12.06 1.50 -12.29
CA THR A 208 11.64 2.00 -10.99
C THR A 208 10.29 1.43 -10.61
N LEU A 209 9.90 1.45 -9.34
CA LEU A 209 8.56 1.07 -8.93
C LEU A 209 7.56 2.14 -9.38
N PRO A 210 6.62 1.83 -10.30
CA PRO A 210 5.66 2.82 -10.78
C PRO A 210 4.75 3.30 -9.67
N ASP A 211 4.48 4.61 -9.63
CA ASP A 211 3.68 5.19 -8.54
C ASP A 211 2.23 4.71 -8.49
N ASN A 212 1.68 4.31 -9.63
CA ASN A 212 0.33 3.75 -9.73
C ASN A 212 0.23 2.27 -9.29
N VAL A 213 1.31 1.66 -8.81
CA VAL A 213 1.30 0.29 -8.28
C VAL A 213 0.96 0.30 -6.79
N VAL A 214 0.04 -0.58 -6.40
CA VAL A 214 -0.31 -0.90 -5.02
C VAL A 214 0.04 -2.35 -4.77
N ILE A 215 0.90 -2.61 -3.78
CA ILE A 215 1.30 -3.96 -3.38
C ILE A 215 0.52 -4.34 -2.14
N ILE A 216 -0.18 -5.47 -2.18
CA ILE A 216 -1.02 -5.95 -1.09
C ILE A 216 -0.63 -7.39 -0.78
N GLY A 217 -0.13 -7.63 0.43
CA GLY A 217 0.13 -8.97 0.94
C GLY A 217 -1.07 -9.49 1.72
N THR A 218 -1.59 -10.68 1.38
CA THR A 218 -2.57 -11.38 2.23
C THR A 218 -1.84 -12.25 3.24
N VAL A 219 -2.35 -12.29 4.46
CA VAL A 219 -1.70 -12.94 5.58
C VAL A 219 -2.72 -13.80 6.31
N ASN A 220 -2.42 -15.08 6.44
CA ASN A 220 -3.15 -15.97 7.33
C ASN A 220 -2.42 -16.01 8.67
N MET A 221 -3.19 -15.82 9.76
CA MET A 221 -2.65 -15.80 11.13
C MET A 221 -2.71 -17.19 11.78
N ASP A 222 -2.31 -18.22 11.02
CA ASP A 222 -2.25 -19.60 11.49
C ASP A 222 -0.91 -19.87 12.17
N ASP A 223 -0.86 -20.78 13.11
CA ASP A 223 0.37 -21.15 13.84
C ASP A 223 1.48 -21.76 12.97
N THR A 224 1.15 -22.12 11.72
CA THR A 224 2.07 -22.78 10.77
C THR A 224 2.82 -21.82 9.86
N THR A 225 2.55 -20.52 9.93
CA THR A 225 3.13 -19.51 9.03
C THR A 225 4.25 -18.71 9.73
N HIS A 226 5.11 -18.07 8.91
CA HIS A 226 6.15 -17.20 9.44
C HIS A 226 5.55 -15.94 10.06
N GLN A 227 6.03 -15.56 11.24
CA GLN A 227 5.72 -14.26 11.82
C GLN A 227 6.44 -13.16 11.05
N PHE A 228 5.78 -12.01 10.90
CA PHE A 228 6.42 -10.85 10.28
C PHE A 228 7.48 -10.25 11.19
N SER A 229 8.64 -9.98 10.61
CA SER A 229 9.58 -9.11 11.29
C SER A 229 9.02 -7.68 11.38
N ARG A 230 9.40 -6.96 12.42
CA ARG A 230 9.03 -5.53 12.57
C ARG A 230 9.42 -4.69 11.36
N LYS A 231 10.51 -5.07 10.66
CA LYS A 231 10.97 -4.38 9.44
C LYS A 231 9.92 -4.38 8.31
N VAL A 232 9.10 -5.43 8.24
CA VAL A 232 8.01 -5.53 7.24
C VAL A 232 6.82 -4.69 7.69
N ILE A 233 6.36 -4.88 8.94
CA ILE A 233 5.21 -4.15 9.51
C ILE A 233 5.47 -2.64 9.49
N ASP A 234 6.69 -2.21 9.81
CA ASP A 234 7.09 -0.79 9.79
C ASP A 234 6.98 -0.13 8.40
N ARG A 235 6.96 -0.91 7.34
CA ARG A 235 6.90 -0.44 5.97
C ARG A 235 5.53 -0.63 5.31
N ALA A 236 4.61 -1.33 5.97
CA ALA A 236 3.26 -1.56 5.48
C ALA A 236 2.22 -0.74 6.25
N MET A 237 1.05 -0.55 5.66
CA MET A 237 -0.18 -0.28 6.38
C MET A 237 -0.92 -1.60 6.55
N THR A 238 -1.33 -1.92 7.76
CA THR A 238 -1.97 -3.19 8.09
C THR A 238 -3.47 -3.00 8.28
N ILE A 239 -4.26 -3.86 7.65
CA ILE A 239 -5.72 -3.88 7.83
C ILE A 239 -6.10 -5.28 8.30
N GLU A 240 -6.74 -5.34 9.47
CA GLU A 240 -7.30 -6.58 9.97
C GLU A 240 -8.67 -6.85 9.31
N MET A 241 -8.78 -8.00 8.68
CA MET A 241 -10.04 -8.47 8.08
C MET A 241 -10.64 -9.54 8.97
N ASN A 242 -11.45 -9.11 9.91
CA ASN A 242 -12.22 -10.02 10.75
C ASN A 242 -13.34 -10.69 9.95
N GLY A 243 -13.70 -11.92 10.33
CA GLY A 243 -14.76 -12.66 9.67
C GLY A 243 -16.07 -11.87 9.69
N GLY A 244 -16.60 -11.52 8.52
CA GLY A 244 -17.86 -10.82 8.39
C GLY A 244 -19.06 -11.67 8.86
N ASN A 245 -20.24 -11.10 8.82
CA ASN A 245 -21.47 -11.81 9.17
C ASN A 245 -21.66 -13.00 8.21
N LEU A 246 -21.57 -14.23 8.75
CA LEU A 246 -21.70 -15.46 7.98
C LEU A 246 -23.02 -15.55 7.20
N ARG A 247 -24.07 -14.85 7.66
CA ARG A 247 -25.37 -14.79 6.96
C ARG A 247 -25.27 -14.09 5.61
N ASN A 248 -24.33 -13.16 5.45
CA ASN A 248 -24.11 -12.45 4.18
C ASN A 248 -23.62 -13.40 3.06
N MET A 249 -23.08 -14.58 3.41
CA MET A 249 -22.68 -15.59 2.43
C MET A 249 -23.87 -16.09 1.58
N PHE A 250 -25.06 -16.14 2.16
CA PHE A 250 -26.27 -16.60 1.49
C PHE A 250 -27.05 -15.48 0.76
N GLY A 251 -26.65 -14.23 0.93
CA GLY A 251 -27.23 -13.05 0.26
C GLY A 251 -26.85 -12.89 -1.22
N GLY A 252 -26.18 -13.88 -1.80
CA GLY A 252 -25.65 -13.86 -3.18
C GLY A 252 -24.33 -13.11 -3.23
N SER A 253 -23.22 -13.82 -3.38
CA SER A 253 -21.96 -13.15 -3.71
C SER A 253 -22.15 -12.50 -5.08
N LYS A 254 -22.23 -11.17 -5.13
CA LYS A 254 -22.25 -10.44 -6.41
C LYS A 254 -21.03 -10.89 -7.21
N SER A 255 -21.23 -11.25 -8.47
CA SER A 255 -20.13 -11.49 -9.42
C SER A 255 -19.26 -10.21 -9.45
N LEU A 256 -17.94 -10.40 -9.58
CA LEU A 256 -17.08 -9.26 -9.82
C LEU A 256 -17.28 -8.84 -11.28
N GLU A 257 -17.68 -7.60 -11.50
CA GLU A 257 -18.02 -7.06 -12.80
C GLU A 257 -17.27 -5.75 -13.02
N TYR A 258 -16.96 -5.47 -14.27
CA TYR A 258 -16.43 -4.19 -14.67
C TYR A 258 -17.51 -3.11 -14.53
N LEU A 259 -17.12 -1.97 -14.02
CA LEU A 259 -18.01 -0.82 -13.89
C LEU A 259 -18.11 -0.03 -15.21
N PRO A 260 -19.13 0.82 -15.40
CA PRO A 260 -19.16 1.80 -16.47
C PRO A 260 -17.96 2.76 -16.41
N GLU A 261 -17.55 3.31 -17.56
CA GLU A 261 -16.31 4.12 -17.69
C GLU A 261 -16.24 5.29 -16.69
N GLU A 262 -17.35 5.99 -16.45
CA GLU A 262 -17.38 7.13 -15.51
C GLU A 262 -17.10 6.68 -14.08
N GLU A 263 -17.71 5.59 -13.63
CA GLU A 263 -17.47 5.02 -12.31
C GLU A 263 -16.04 4.46 -12.19
N GLN A 264 -15.49 3.86 -13.27
CA GLN A 264 -14.09 3.44 -13.30
C GLN A 264 -13.14 4.61 -13.06
N LYS A 265 -13.38 5.76 -13.69
CA LYS A 265 -12.58 6.99 -13.52
C LYS A 265 -12.63 7.50 -12.08
N GLU A 266 -13.80 7.45 -11.44
CA GLU A 266 -13.93 7.81 -10.02
C GLU A 266 -13.05 6.90 -9.14
N TRP A 267 -13.09 5.57 -9.38
CA TRP A 267 -12.23 4.63 -8.66
C TRP A 267 -10.74 4.83 -8.96
N GLN A 268 -10.36 5.14 -10.20
CA GLN A 268 -8.97 5.46 -10.56
C GLN A 268 -8.48 6.69 -9.80
N GLN A 269 -9.30 7.75 -9.73
CA GLN A 269 -8.99 8.95 -8.94
C GLN A 269 -8.93 8.67 -7.44
N ALA A 270 -9.84 7.83 -6.93
CA ALA A 270 -9.85 7.46 -5.52
C ALA A 270 -8.55 6.77 -5.07
N PHE A 271 -7.87 6.04 -5.95
CA PHE A 271 -6.59 5.39 -5.66
C PHE A 271 -5.36 6.25 -6.01
N ALA A 272 -5.53 7.40 -6.66
CA ALA A 272 -4.43 8.29 -6.98
C ALA A 272 -3.82 8.88 -5.69
N ARG A 273 -2.48 8.80 -5.59
CA ARG A 273 -1.74 9.38 -4.48
C ARG A 273 -1.31 10.80 -4.82
N ARG A 274 -1.35 11.66 -3.84
CA ARG A 274 -0.96 13.07 -3.99
C ARG A 274 0.35 13.37 -3.29
N TYR A 275 0.60 12.76 -2.14
CA TYR A 275 1.70 13.10 -1.26
C TYR A 275 2.71 11.96 -1.16
N VAL A 276 3.97 12.31 -1.07
CA VAL A 276 5.11 11.42 -0.77
C VAL A 276 5.72 11.76 0.57
N THR A 277 5.74 13.06 0.92
CA THR A 277 6.35 13.58 2.15
C THR A 277 5.38 14.46 2.95
N ALA A 278 5.66 14.59 4.24
CA ALA A 278 4.93 15.50 5.13
C ALA A 278 5.01 16.96 4.66
N ASP A 279 6.16 17.38 4.13
CA ASP A 279 6.37 18.76 3.68
C ASP A 279 5.38 19.14 2.57
N GLU A 280 5.08 18.22 1.67
CA GLU A 280 4.10 18.43 0.59
C GLU A 280 2.68 18.66 1.12
N VAL A 281 2.33 18.03 2.24
CA VAL A 281 1.05 18.28 2.92
C VAL A 281 1.02 19.68 3.51
N LEU A 282 2.12 20.10 4.16
CA LEU A 282 2.22 21.45 4.74
C LEU A 282 2.17 22.54 3.67
N GLU A 283 2.79 22.30 2.51
CA GLU A 283 2.72 23.20 1.35
C GLU A 283 1.32 23.26 0.73
N ALA A 284 0.61 22.12 0.70
CA ALA A 284 -0.75 22.03 0.14
C ALA A 284 -1.82 22.63 1.06
N HIS A 285 -1.58 22.66 2.38
CA HIS A 285 -2.51 23.14 3.40
C HIS A 285 -1.85 24.21 4.31
N PRO A 286 -1.40 25.36 3.74
CA PRO A 286 -0.66 26.37 4.48
C PRO A 286 -1.48 27.01 5.63
N GLU A 287 -2.81 26.98 5.53
CA GLU A 287 -3.73 27.52 6.53
C GLU A 287 -3.69 26.76 7.86
N VAL A 288 -3.33 25.48 7.85
CA VAL A 288 -3.25 24.61 9.05
C VAL A 288 -1.84 24.10 9.30
N ALA A 289 -0.86 24.46 8.49
CA ALA A 289 0.50 23.92 8.54
C ALA A 289 1.16 24.10 9.93
N ASN A 290 1.02 25.27 10.55
CA ASN A 290 1.59 25.55 11.87
C ASN A 290 0.97 24.63 12.96
N GLU A 291 -0.34 24.43 12.90
CA GLU A 291 -1.04 23.56 13.83
C GLU A 291 -0.65 22.09 13.65
N LEU A 292 -0.46 21.63 12.40
CA LEU A 292 0.02 20.28 12.09
C LEU A 292 1.43 20.03 12.65
N VAL A 293 2.35 20.98 12.46
CA VAL A 293 3.73 20.88 12.95
C VAL A 293 3.81 20.84 14.49
N GLU A 294 2.87 21.45 15.18
CA GLU A 294 2.80 21.42 16.65
C GLU A 294 2.09 20.18 17.16
N GLN A 295 0.87 19.90 16.67
CA GLN A 295 0.01 18.87 17.25
C GLN A 295 0.42 17.44 16.90
N LEU A 296 0.86 17.16 15.65
CA LEU A 296 1.14 15.78 15.25
C LEU A 296 2.37 15.18 15.95
N PRO A 297 3.50 15.89 16.11
CA PRO A 297 4.59 15.41 16.94
C PRO A 297 4.18 15.20 18.39
N GLU A 298 3.41 16.13 18.99
CA GLU A 298 2.94 16.00 20.37
C GLU A 298 2.11 14.73 20.58
N ARG A 299 1.14 14.43 19.72
CA ARG A 299 0.36 13.21 19.76
C ARG A 299 1.23 11.94 19.73
N LEU A 300 2.24 11.89 18.84
CA LEU A 300 3.14 10.73 18.75
C LEU A 300 4.12 10.66 19.93
N GLU A 301 4.55 11.79 20.49
CA GLU A 301 5.38 11.81 21.70
C GLU A 301 4.61 11.29 22.91
N GLU A 302 3.32 11.59 23.04
CA GLU A 302 2.49 11.01 24.11
C GLU A 302 2.35 9.50 23.95
N ILE A 303 2.08 9.01 22.74
CA ILE A 303 2.08 7.58 22.44
C ILE A 303 3.45 6.94 22.77
N ASN A 304 4.54 7.60 22.41
CA ASN A 304 5.88 7.13 22.75
C ASN A 304 6.17 7.14 24.27
N ARG A 305 5.60 8.07 25.03
CA ARG A 305 5.70 8.03 26.50
C ARG A 305 5.03 6.77 27.05
N ALA A 306 3.86 6.39 26.54
CA ALA A 306 3.20 5.13 26.93
C ALA A 306 4.04 3.90 26.54
N LEU A 307 4.74 3.93 25.41
CA LEU A 307 5.55 2.84 24.90
C LEU A 307 7.02 2.87 25.36
N LYS A 308 7.44 3.85 26.15
CA LYS A 308 8.84 4.07 26.55
C LYS A 308 9.49 2.86 27.19
N GLY A 309 10.65 2.47 26.67
CA GLY A 309 11.41 1.30 27.14
C GLY A 309 10.92 -0.03 26.58
N THR A 310 9.92 -0.01 25.69
CA THR A 310 9.56 -1.16 24.87
C THR A 310 10.17 -1.03 23.47
N PRO A 311 10.25 -2.12 22.70
CA PRO A 311 10.72 -2.04 21.32
C PRO A 311 9.67 -1.48 20.33
N PHE A 312 8.57 -0.90 20.81
CA PHE A 312 7.44 -0.45 20.00
C PHE A 312 7.40 1.07 19.79
N GLU A 313 8.34 1.81 20.38
CA GLU A 313 8.46 3.26 20.16
C GLU A 313 8.47 3.57 18.65
N VAL A 314 7.81 4.65 18.26
CA VAL A 314 7.70 5.09 16.86
C VAL A 314 8.60 6.29 16.58
N SER A 315 8.90 6.55 15.31
CA SER A 315 9.85 7.58 14.89
C SER A 315 9.35 8.37 13.67
N TYR A 316 10.22 9.18 13.08
CA TYR A 316 9.93 10.09 11.96
C TYR A 316 9.13 9.48 10.79
N ARG A 317 9.32 8.18 10.49
CA ARG A 317 8.53 7.52 9.43
C ARG A 317 7.04 7.54 9.76
N VAL A 318 6.69 7.21 11.00
CA VAL A 318 5.28 7.21 11.43
C VAL A 318 4.72 8.63 11.44
N LEU A 319 5.51 9.64 11.82
CA LEU A 319 5.10 11.04 11.75
C LEU A 319 4.84 11.46 10.29
N ASN A 320 5.73 11.12 9.37
CA ASN A 320 5.53 11.39 7.93
C ASN A 320 4.24 10.74 7.41
N GLU A 321 4.01 9.47 7.72
CA GLU A 321 2.82 8.73 7.29
C GLU A 321 1.54 9.28 7.95
N LEU A 322 1.60 9.69 9.22
CA LEU A 322 0.49 10.36 9.91
C LEU A 322 0.14 11.69 9.24
N THR A 323 1.14 12.52 8.95
CA THR A 323 0.92 13.82 8.28
C THR A 323 0.32 13.63 6.89
N ILE A 324 0.82 12.66 6.10
CA ILE A 324 0.23 12.32 4.79
C ILE A 324 -1.23 11.88 4.95
N MET A 325 -1.55 11.05 5.93
CA MET A 325 -2.93 10.60 6.16
C MET A 325 -3.84 11.76 6.55
N VAL A 326 -3.37 12.69 7.37
CA VAL A 326 -4.13 13.92 7.70
C VAL A 326 -4.35 14.75 6.43
N GLY A 327 -3.33 14.95 5.58
CA GLY A 327 -3.47 15.64 4.30
C GLY A 327 -4.54 15.01 3.40
N VAL A 328 -4.57 13.68 3.31
CA VAL A 328 -5.61 12.94 2.58
C VAL A 328 -7.01 13.20 3.16
N MET A 329 -7.15 13.28 4.49
CA MET A 329 -8.42 13.57 5.14
C MET A 329 -8.88 15.03 4.91
N LEU A 330 -7.93 15.97 4.91
CA LEU A 330 -8.20 17.38 4.59
C LEU A 330 -8.64 17.55 3.13
N ASP A 331 -7.99 16.85 2.18
CA ASP A 331 -8.40 16.81 0.78
C ASP A 331 -9.83 16.24 0.61
N ASP A 332 -10.24 15.31 1.46
CA ASP A 332 -11.61 14.77 1.50
C ASP A 332 -12.60 15.71 2.21
N GLY A 333 -12.19 16.95 2.57
CA GLY A 333 -13.05 17.99 3.15
C GLY A 333 -13.32 17.85 4.65
N LYS A 334 -12.53 17.06 5.39
CA LYS A 334 -12.66 16.96 6.85
C LYS A 334 -12.16 18.23 7.54
N THR A 335 -12.72 18.55 8.70
CA THR A 335 -12.14 19.57 9.59
C THR A 335 -10.79 19.10 10.12
N LEU A 336 -9.93 20.04 10.53
CA LEU A 336 -8.60 19.71 11.04
C LEU A 336 -8.63 18.72 12.22
N GLU A 337 -9.47 18.99 13.20
CA GLU A 337 -9.64 18.14 14.38
C GLU A 337 -10.08 16.71 14.00
N ALA A 338 -11.13 16.59 13.17
CA ALA A 338 -11.61 15.30 12.69
C ALA A 338 -10.56 14.57 11.84
N ALA A 339 -9.78 15.30 11.03
CA ALA A 339 -8.70 14.73 10.21
C ALA A 339 -7.57 14.19 11.10
N ILE A 340 -7.16 14.92 12.12
CA ILE A 340 -6.14 14.49 13.08
C ILE A 340 -6.62 13.25 13.85
N ASP A 341 -7.79 13.31 14.48
CA ASP A 341 -8.29 12.22 15.33
C ASP A 341 -8.53 10.94 14.53
N GLN A 342 -9.16 11.01 13.36
CA GLN A 342 -9.32 9.85 12.49
C GLN A 342 -7.98 9.28 12.02
N SER A 343 -7.00 10.15 11.72
CA SER A 343 -5.68 9.71 11.28
C SER A 343 -4.90 9.06 12.42
N VAL A 344 -4.94 9.60 13.63
CA VAL A 344 -4.33 9.00 14.82
C VAL A 344 -4.94 7.64 15.12
N ASN A 345 -6.27 7.53 15.11
CA ASN A 345 -6.96 6.24 15.26
C ASN A 345 -6.50 5.22 14.21
N ASN A 346 -6.45 5.61 12.93
CA ASN A 346 -6.02 4.74 11.86
C ASN A 346 -4.53 4.36 11.98
N MET A 347 -3.67 5.30 12.39
CA MET A 347 -2.25 5.00 12.62
C MET A 347 -2.05 4.05 13.80
N LEU A 348 -2.83 4.17 14.87
CA LEU A 348 -2.84 3.18 15.94
C LEU A 348 -3.21 1.80 15.39
N LEU A 349 -4.32 1.66 14.68
CA LEU A 349 -4.82 0.38 14.16
C LEU A 349 -3.90 -0.23 13.10
N MET A 350 -3.40 0.58 12.16
CA MET A 350 -2.72 0.07 10.97
C MET A 350 -1.20 -0.01 11.11
N LYS A 351 -0.63 0.70 12.10
CA LYS A 351 0.82 0.88 12.17
C LYS A 351 1.41 0.59 13.53
N ILE A 352 0.80 1.04 14.60
CA ILE A 352 1.37 0.97 15.94
C ILE A 352 0.98 -0.33 16.63
N LEU A 353 -0.31 -0.60 16.77
CA LEU A 353 -0.80 -1.82 17.43
C LEU A 353 -0.34 -3.12 16.76
N PRO A 354 -0.25 -3.25 15.41
CA PRO A 354 0.22 -4.47 14.77
C PRO A 354 1.64 -4.91 15.17
N ARG A 355 2.42 -4.03 15.77
CA ARG A 355 3.79 -4.28 16.25
C ARG A 355 3.83 -4.74 17.70
N ILE A 356 2.71 -4.55 18.43
CA ILE A 356 2.63 -4.74 19.88
C ILE A 356 2.30 -6.20 20.19
N GLU A 357 3.19 -6.83 20.94
CA GLU A 357 3.06 -8.18 21.50
C GLU A 357 3.87 -8.28 22.78
N GLY A 358 3.40 -9.03 23.75
CA GLY A 358 4.15 -9.27 24.99
C GLY A 358 3.30 -9.77 26.13
N ASP A 359 3.95 -9.96 27.25
CA ASP A 359 3.38 -10.42 28.50
C ASP A 359 3.00 -9.24 29.43
N ALA A 360 2.38 -9.58 30.55
CA ALA A 360 1.95 -8.60 31.55
C ALA A 360 3.13 -7.81 32.16
N GLU A 361 4.33 -8.41 32.27
CA GLU A 361 5.52 -7.74 32.80
C GLU A 361 6.00 -6.63 31.85
N MET A 362 6.01 -6.90 30.53
CA MET A 362 6.39 -5.92 29.51
C MET A 362 5.46 -4.70 29.53
N PHE A 363 4.17 -4.90 29.75
CA PHE A 363 3.18 -3.81 29.73
C PHE A 363 3.03 -3.11 31.09
N ALA A 364 3.53 -3.66 32.17
CA ALA A 364 3.49 -3.02 33.48
C ALA A 364 4.25 -1.69 33.50
N LEU A 365 3.70 -0.69 34.19
CA LEU A 365 4.35 0.58 34.44
C LEU A 365 4.98 0.58 35.83
N SER A 366 6.31 0.77 35.91
CA SER A 366 6.98 0.88 37.20
C SER A 366 6.52 2.13 37.97
N ARG A 367 6.43 2.04 39.29
CA ARG A 367 6.03 3.16 40.15
C ARG A 367 6.94 4.37 39.95
N GLU A 368 8.23 4.14 39.73
CA GLU A 368 9.20 5.20 39.46
C GLU A 368 8.87 5.95 38.17
N TYR A 369 8.55 5.19 37.12
CA TYR A 369 8.19 5.76 35.81
C TYR A 369 6.86 6.52 35.89
N LYS A 370 5.83 5.96 36.52
CA LYS A 370 4.54 6.63 36.77
C LYS A 370 4.72 7.99 37.45
N ASN A 371 5.52 8.02 38.52
CA ASN A 371 5.81 9.27 39.24
C ASN A 371 6.59 10.29 38.37
N LYS A 372 7.52 9.83 37.55
CA LYS A 372 8.33 10.69 36.67
C LYS A 372 7.49 11.38 35.59
N VAL A 373 6.54 10.67 35.00
CA VAL A 373 5.71 11.19 33.89
C VAL A 373 4.39 11.77 34.37
N GLY A 374 4.02 11.58 35.64
CA GLY A 374 2.81 12.13 36.24
C GLY A 374 1.51 11.44 35.83
N VAL A 375 1.54 10.14 35.56
CA VAL A 375 0.36 9.35 35.14
C VAL A 375 -0.02 8.31 36.17
N ASP A 376 -1.29 7.92 36.18
CA ASP A 376 -1.84 6.94 37.14
C ASP A 376 -2.47 5.72 36.40
N PHE A 377 -1.82 5.23 35.36
CA PHE A 377 -2.22 4.01 34.69
C PHE A 377 -1.43 2.82 35.24
N ASP A 378 -2.06 1.65 35.32
CA ASP A 378 -1.40 0.44 35.80
C ASP A 378 -0.57 -0.24 34.71
N ASN A 379 -1.03 -0.16 33.45
CA ASN A 379 -0.29 -0.71 32.34
C ASN A 379 -0.29 0.23 31.11
N ARG A 380 0.60 -0.06 30.17
CA ARG A 380 0.84 0.74 28.96
C ARG A 380 -0.35 0.71 28.00
N LEU A 381 -1.08 -0.41 27.93
CA LEU A 381 -2.23 -0.53 27.03
C LEU A 381 -3.40 0.33 27.53
N GLU A 382 -3.60 0.41 28.85
CA GLU A 382 -4.58 1.31 29.44
C GLU A 382 -4.28 2.78 29.10
N TRP A 383 -3.02 3.17 29.21
CA TRP A 383 -2.59 4.52 28.80
C TRP A 383 -2.77 4.76 27.30
N LEU A 384 -2.39 3.79 26.44
CA LEU A 384 -2.63 3.90 24.98
C LEU A 384 -4.12 3.99 24.65
N LYS A 385 -4.98 3.30 25.38
CA LYS A 385 -6.44 3.39 25.21
C LYS A 385 -6.96 4.79 25.53
N ASP A 386 -6.44 5.42 26.59
CA ASP A 386 -6.78 6.80 26.98
C ASP A 386 -6.34 7.82 25.92
N LEU A 387 -5.16 7.61 25.32
CA LEU A 387 -4.63 8.45 24.23
C LEU A 387 -5.33 8.24 22.87
N ALA A 388 -6.04 7.12 22.68
CA ALA A 388 -6.74 6.86 21.44
C ALA A 388 -7.97 7.77 21.31
N PRO A 389 -8.19 8.41 20.14
CA PRO A 389 -9.31 9.32 19.94
C PRO A 389 -10.67 8.66 20.13
N ASP A 390 -11.64 9.43 20.65
CA ASP A 390 -13.02 9.00 20.75
C ASP A 390 -13.78 9.38 19.49
N LEU A 391 -14.03 8.39 18.61
CA LEU A 391 -14.69 8.63 17.33
C LEU A 391 -16.23 8.57 17.41
N ASN A 392 -16.80 8.26 18.59
CA ASN A 392 -18.25 8.15 18.75
C ASN A 392 -18.97 9.51 18.66
N ASP A 393 -18.26 10.61 18.92
CA ASP A 393 -18.79 11.97 18.84
C ASP A 393 -18.70 12.62 17.44
N LEU A 394 -18.03 11.97 16.49
CA LEU A 394 -17.96 12.45 15.12
C LEU A 394 -19.26 12.09 14.38
N SER A 395 -20.31 12.87 14.62
CA SER A 395 -21.65 12.75 14.02
C SER A 395 -21.60 12.65 12.49
N PRO A 396 -22.56 11.94 11.85
CA PRO A 396 -22.68 11.79 10.40
C PRO A 396 -22.95 13.11 9.64
N GLU A 397 -23.06 14.24 10.32
CA GLU A 397 -23.51 15.51 9.75
C GLU A 397 -22.48 16.27 8.89
N ALA A 398 -21.24 15.77 8.75
CA ALA A 398 -20.22 16.40 7.90
C ALA A 398 -20.14 15.81 6.47
N THR A 399 -21.14 15.03 6.05
CA THR A 399 -21.31 14.62 4.64
C THR A 399 -22.55 15.27 4.03
N ALA A 400 -22.62 16.59 4.09
CA ALA A 400 -23.59 17.34 3.33
C ALA A 400 -23.08 17.58 1.92
N ASP A 401 -23.72 16.89 0.99
CA ASP A 401 -24.07 17.34 -0.35
C ASP A 401 -22.94 17.60 -1.36
N ASN A 402 -22.47 16.53 -1.99
CA ASN A 402 -22.15 16.60 -3.41
C ASN A 402 -22.94 15.49 -4.12
N GLY A 403 -24.02 15.92 -4.79
CA GLY A 403 -24.95 15.06 -5.47
C GLY A 403 -24.33 14.31 -6.64
N GLY A 404 -23.93 13.09 -6.36
CA GLY A 404 -23.65 12.04 -7.33
C GLY A 404 -24.47 10.82 -6.91
N ALA A 405 -25.23 10.26 -7.83
CA ALA A 405 -26.22 9.19 -7.62
C ALA A 405 -25.61 7.95 -6.93
N ALA A 406 -25.53 7.98 -5.61
CA ALA A 406 -25.33 6.80 -4.78
C ALA A 406 -26.67 6.05 -4.71
N GLY A 407 -26.84 5.07 -5.58
CA GLY A 407 -27.90 4.09 -5.47
C GLY A 407 -27.82 3.39 -4.13
N GLN A 408 -28.96 3.32 -3.47
CA GLN A 408 -29.33 2.65 -2.22
C GLN A 408 -28.13 2.00 -1.48
N ALA A 409 -27.53 2.79 -0.57
CA ALA A 409 -26.49 2.33 0.32
C ALA A 409 -27.00 1.12 1.13
N ASP A 410 -26.24 0.05 1.07
CA ASP A 410 -26.35 -1.12 1.94
C ASP A 410 -26.50 -0.64 3.39
N LYS A 411 -27.62 -0.96 4.02
CA LYS A 411 -27.89 -0.66 5.42
C LYS A 411 -27.08 -1.50 6.42
N ASP A 412 -26.14 -2.29 5.93
CA ASP A 412 -25.14 -3.00 6.71
C ASP A 412 -23.84 -2.19 6.70
N GLN A 413 -23.82 -1.04 7.40
CA GLN A 413 -22.54 -0.46 7.82
C GLN A 413 -21.90 -1.48 8.77
N GLU A 414 -20.98 -2.30 8.25
CA GLU A 414 -20.09 -3.08 9.11
C GLU A 414 -19.44 -2.11 10.09
N HIS A 415 -19.66 -2.35 11.39
CA HIS A 415 -19.04 -1.58 12.45
C HIS A 415 -17.53 -1.62 12.24
N GLN A 416 -16.93 -0.46 11.97
CA GLN A 416 -15.49 -0.35 11.79
C GLN A 416 -14.86 -0.28 13.18
N GLN A 417 -14.07 -1.29 13.52
CA GLN A 417 -13.37 -1.36 14.81
C GLN A 417 -12.48 -0.13 15.01
N THR A 418 -12.58 0.50 16.16
CA THR A 418 -11.74 1.63 16.58
C THR A 418 -10.46 1.14 17.27
N ALA A 419 -9.48 2.04 17.42
CA ALA A 419 -8.26 1.73 18.16
C ALA A 419 -8.56 1.43 19.63
N LYS A 420 -9.51 2.13 20.24
CA LYS A 420 -9.97 1.87 21.62
C LYS A 420 -10.50 0.46 21.79
N GLU A 421 -11.40 0.02 20.92
CA GLU A 421 -11.96 -1.33 20.93
C GLU A 421 -10.88 -2.40 20.74
N LYS A 422 -9.94 -2.16 19.81
CA LYS A 422 -8.84 -3.10 19.62
C LYS A 422 -7.92 -3.21 20.81
N ILE A 423 -7.61 -2.09 21.45
CA ILE A 423 -6.80 -2.10 22.68
C ILE A 423 -7.55 -2.82 23.82
N GLU A 424 -8.87 -2.66 23.92
CA GLU A 424 -9.70 -3.41 24.88
C GLU A 424 -9.59 -4.93 24.65
N GLU A 425 -9.73 -5.41 23.42
CA GLU A 425 -9.50 -6.82 23.09
C GLU A 425 -8.10 -7.30 23.49
N MET A 426 -7.09 -6.48 23.28
CA MET A 426 -5.70 -6.81 23.65
C MET A 426 -5.53 -6.86 25.19
N MET A 427 -6.19 -5.95 25.91
CA MET A 427 -6.20 -5.95 27.39
C MET A 427 -6.93 -7.17 27.95
N ASP A 428 -8.08 -7.52 27.38
CA ASP A 428 -8.84 -8.72 27.80
C ASP A 428 -8.02 -9.99 27.59
N ARG A 429 -7.29 -10.11 26.46
CA ARG A 429 -6.37 -11.23 26.24
C ARG A 429 -5.23 -11.23 27.26
N LEU A 430 -4.62 -10.08 27.54
CA LEU A 430 -3.56 -9.97 28.54
C LEU A 430 -4.02 -10.43 29.92
N ASN A 431 -5.23 -10.02 30.33
CA ASN A 431 -5.81 -10.38 31.62
C ASN A 431 -6.16 -11.88 31.73
N ASN A 432 -6.60 -12.48 30.61
CA ASN A 432 -7.06 -13.88 30.61
C ASN A 432 -5.95 -14.89 30.33
N GLN A 433 -4.89 -14.49 29.58
CA GLN A 433 -3.87 -15.39 29.06
C GLN A 433 -2.44 -14.99 29.48
N GLU A 434 -2.28 -13.90 30.25
CA GLU A 434 -0.99 -13.30 30.65
C GLU A 434 -0.11 -12.86 29.47
N PHE A 435 -0.61 -12.94 28.25
CA PHE A 435 0.05 -12.54 27.02
C PHE A 435 -0.96 -11.90 26.06
N THR A 436 -0.51 -10.90 25.31
CA THR A 436 -1.31 -10.31 24.25
C THR A 436 -0.49 -10.01 23.03
N ARG A 437 -1.17 -9.98 21.89
CA ARG A 437 -0.67 -9.50 20.60
C ARG A 437 -1.83 -8.86 19.84
N PHE A 438 -1.51 -8.03 18.85
CA PHE A 438 -2.53 -7.41 17.97
C PHE A 438 -3.35 -8.48 17.23
N TRP A 439 -2.67 -9.50 16.72
CA TRP A 439 -3.26 -10.61 15.98
C TRP A 439 -4.09 -11.53 16.86
N PRO A 440 -5.18 -12.13 16.32
CA PRO A 440 -6.00 -13.07 17.06
C PRO A 440 -5.23 -14.29 17.57
#